data_14defe8c1a7b2318e49dada427067b00
#
_entry.id   14defe8c1a7b2318e49dada427067b00
#
_cell.length_a   1.000
_cell.length_b   1.000
_cell.length_c   1.000
_cell.angle_alpha   90.00
_cell.angle_beta   90.00
_cell.angle_gamma   90.00
#
_symmetry.space_group_name_H-M   'P 1'
#
loop_
_entity.id
_entity.type
_entity.pdbx_description
1 polymer ?
#
loop_
_entity_poly.entity_id
_entity_poly.type
_entity_poly.pdbx_seq_one_letter_code
_entity_poly.pdbx_strand_id
1 'polypeptide(L)'
;APHGGRHRRDRSRAGTPEQYRKMAEYLATINLSSSDHWNYELRTLPRPKGRDTKAIVTEYDMVRPTTEPHDILLDKDGNVWYTDFGEMFIGKFDPKTLKLTEYPIKKFKEQAPTGLLSIDFDHEGKIWFDTMYQGSLGKLDPKTGEIAYYPLPPEYNDERVQLNFTGLRHEVDNKVWTKSVGTQHIFRLDLKTNTWERFHPTDELKDAKASSIYQVISDSKNNLWMAEFTGGHLGKIDAKTLKVTWYPVPTPFARARRMVIDDQDRITVTEYRGNQVALFDPKTEKFTEYMLPPYTFPYRASFDKNGEIWASTMSTDRVVRVDSKTGQWVQYLMPTDTNMRPVYVDNTTTPVTFWVGSNHDHRIVKVEPLD
;
A
#
# COMPACT_ATOMS: atom_id res chain seq x y z
N ALA A 1 16.65 45.29 11.06
CA ALA A 1 16.24 43.98 11.58
C ALA A 1 14.78 43.76 11.30
N PRO A 2 14.37 42.69 10.60
CA PRO A 2 12.97 42.23 10.59
C PRO A 2 12.83 40.96 11.44
N HIS A 3 11.85 41.04 12.30
CA HIS A 3 11.45 40.02 13.23
C HIS A 3 11.02 38.71 12.53
N GLY A 4 11.69 37.62 12.83
CA GLY A 4 11.26 36.27 12.51
C GLY A 4 10.03 35.91 13.29
N GLY A 5 8.86 35.93 12.66
CA GLY A 5 7.63 35.40 13.20
C GLY A 5 7.75 33.88 13.33
N ARG A 6 7.90 33.39 14.55
CA ARG A 6 7.67 31.98 14.86
C ARG A 6 6.21 31.67 14.58
N HIS A 7 5.93 30.93 13.51
CA HIS A 7 4.59 30.34 13.33
C HIS A 7 4.29 29.46 14.55
N ARG A 8 3.48 29.96 15.47
CA ARG A 8 2.85 29.14 16.51
C ARG A 8 2.06 28.03 15.78
N ARG A 9 2.43 26.78 16.06
CA ARG A 9 1.59 25.64 15.67
C ARG A 9 0.14 25.95 16.06
N ASP A 10 -0.77 25.83 15.11
CA ASP A 10 -2.18 25.87 15.41
C ASP A 10 -2.57 24.65 16.24
N ARG A 11 -2.50 24.78 17.56
CA ARG A 11 -2.93 23.76 18.51
C ARG A 11 -4.45 23.69 18.65
N SER A 12 -5.19 24.42 17.81
CA SER A 12 -6.65 24.53 17.89
C SER A 12 -7.39 23.19 17.62
N ARG A 13 -6.69 22.15 17.13
CA ARG A 13 -7.25 20.80 16.93
C ARG A 13 -6.92 19.80 18.02
N ALA A 14 -6.00 20.10 18.92
CA ALA A 14 -5.75 19.26 20.08
C ALA A 14 -6.75 19.63 21.18
N GLY A 15 -7.59 18.70 21.61
CA GLY A 15 -8.48 18.89 22.74
C GLY A 15 -7.71 19.18 24.02
N THR A 16 -8.36 19.84 24.99
CA THR A 16 -7.78 20.02 26.32
C THR A 16 -7.74 18.67 27.07
N PRO A 17 -6.87 18.51 28.09
CA PRO A 17 -6.88 17.31 28.93
C PRO A 17 -8.27 16.97 29.50
N GLU A 18 -9.07 17.98 29.83
CA GLU A 18 -10.45 17.80 30.29
C GLU A 18 -11.37 17.27 29.20
N GLN A 19 -11.24 17.76 27.96
CA GLN A 19 -12.01 17.22 26.82
C GLN A 19 -11.63 15.76 26.54
N TYR A 20 -10.37 15.41 26.61
CA TYR A 20 -9.95 14.02 26.46
C TYR A 20 -10.45 13.14 27.60
N ARG A 21 -10.46 13.62 28.83
CA ARG A 21 -11.04 12.90 29.96
C ARG A 21 -12.54 12.65 29.76
N LYS A 22 -13.30 13.68 29.42
CA LYS A 22 -14.75 13.56 29.11
C LYS A 22 -15.03 12.60 27.96
N MET A 23 -14.18 12.63 26.92
CA MET A 23 -14.27 11.67 25.81
C MET A 23 -14.01 10.24 26.29
N ALA A 24 -12.96 10.03 27.10
CA ALA A 24 -12.64 8.71 27.65
C ALA A 24 -13.76 8.18 28.56
N GLU A 25 -14.32 9.04 29.43
CA GLU A 25 -15.48 8.70 30.26
C GLU A 25 -16.69 8.32 29.40
N TYR A 26 -16.99 9.08 28.36
CA TYR A 26 -18.06 8.75 27.41
C TYR A 26 -17.81 7.42 26.70
N LEU A 27 -16.61 7.23 26.14
CA LEU A 27 -16.26 5.97 25.49
C LEU A 27 -16.32 4.77 26.43
N ALA A 28 -15.97 4.94 27.70
CA ALA A 28 -16.12 3.90 28.70
C ALA A 28 -17.58 3.50 28.95
N THR A 29 -18.53 4.47 28.84
CA THR A 29 -19.98 4.17 29.00
C THR A 29 -20.56 3.42 27.80
N ILE A 30 -19.97 3.57 26.61
CA ILE A 30 -20.38 2.86 25.39
C ILE A 30 -19.50 1.65 25.08
N ASN A 31 -18.50 1.36 25.91
CA ASN A 31 -17.78 0.09 25.84
C ASN A 31 -18.70 -1.03 26.28
N LEU A 32 -19.27 -1.71 25.30
CA LEU A 32 -20.32 -2.71 25.49
C LEU A 32 -19.77 -4.09 25.86
N SER A 33 -18.46 -4.24 25.92
CA SER A 33 -17.81 -5.54 26.14
C SER A 33 -16.81 -5.49 27.28
N SER A 34 -16.72 -6.59 28.02
CA SER A 34 -15.65 -6.90 28.97
C SER A 34 -14.91 -8.17 28.52
N SER A 35 -13.86 -8.56 29.23
CA SER A 35 -13.10 -9.78 28.91
C SER A 35 -13.94 -11.06 28.94
N ASP A 36 -15.02 -11.06 29.69
CA ASP A 36 -15.92 -12.20 29.94
C ASP A 36 -17.35 -11.99 29.43
N HIS A 37 -17.66 -10.79 28.90
CA HIS A 37 -19.01 -10.49 28.44
C HIS A 37 -19.03 -9.53 27.25
N TRP A 38 -19.78 -9.90 26.19
CA TRP A 38 -20.01 -9.11 24.98
C TRP A 38 -21.44 -8.56 24.97
N ASN A 39 -21.58 -7.25 24.95
CA ASN A 39 -22.87 -6.56 24.98
C ASN A 39 -23.45 -6.24 23.59
N TYR A 40 -22.83 -6.71 22.53
CA TYR A 40 -23.32 -6.58 21.15
C TYR A 40 -23.23 -7.90 20.41
N GLU A 41 -24.09 -8.08 19.43
CA GLU A 41 -24.10 -9.28 18.60
C GLU A 41 -22.83 -9.37 17.74
N LEU A 42 -22.08 -10.44 17.89
CA LEU A 42 -20.94 -10.75 17.04
C LEU A 42 -21.43 -11.34 15.72
N ARG A 43 -21.08 -10.68 14.62
CA ARG A 43 -21.32 -11.20 13.29
C ARG A 43 -20.12 -12.07 12.89
N THR A 44 -20.34 -13.37 12.84
CA THR A 44 -19.32 -14.31 12.36
C THR A 44 -19.48 -14.59 10.89
N LEU A 45 -18.36 -14.74 10.18
CA LEU A 45 -18.37 -15.20 8.80
C LEU A 45 -18.47 -16.73 8.77
N PRO A 46 -19.08 -17.30 7.71
CA PRO A 46 -19.15 -18.76 7.56
C PRO A 46 -17.76 -19.39 7.56
N ARG A 47 -17.66 -20.58 8.14
CA ARG A 47 -16.43 -21.37 8.07
C ARG A 47 -16.17 -21.81 6.63
N PRO A 48 -14.90 -21.83 6.18
CA PRO A 48 -14.53 -22.33 4.87
C PRO A 48 -15.03 -23.76 4.62
N LYS A 49 -15.50 -24.03 3.41
CA LYS A 49 -15.97 -25.35 2.98
C LYS A 49 -15.57 -25.60 1.52
N GLY A 50 -15.48 -26.87 1.15
CA GLY A 50 -15.22 -27.27 -0.26
C GLY A 50 -13.91 -26.65 -0.78
N ARG A 51 -13.99 -25.86 -1.86
CA ARG A 51 -12.81 -25.19 -2.46
C ARG A 51 -12.11 -24.24 -1.50
N ASP A 52 -12.81 -23.60 -0.60
CA ASP A 52 -12.22 -22.66 0.37
C ASP A 52 -11.23 -23.34 1.34
N THR A 53 -11.26 -24.68 1.46
CA THR A 53 -10.32 -25.45 2.28
C THR A 53 -9.19 -26.08 1.47
N LYS A 54 -9.16 -25.88 0.13
CA LYS A 54 -8.18 -26.48 -0.76
C LYS A 54 -7.01 -25.54 -1.01
N ALA A 55 -6.22 -25.30 0.02
CA ALA A 55 -4.95 -24.60 -0.10
C ALA A 55 -3.97 -25.10 0.97
N ILE A 56 -2.68 -25.02 0.67
CA ILE A 56 -1.63 -25.07 1.67
C ILE A 56 -1.33 -23.62 2.06
N VAL A 57 -1.39 -23.32 3.34
CA VAL A 57 -0.99 -22.04 3.90
C VAL A 57 0.27 -22.27 4.72
N THR A 58 1.35 -21.59 4.33
CA THR A 58 2.62 -21.64 5.04
C THR A 58 2.90 -20.29 5.66
N GLU A 59 3.07 -20.25 6.98
CA GLU A 59 3.45 -19.06 7.73
C GLU A 59 4.93 -19.16 8.10
N TYR A 60 5.66 -18.08 7.85
CA TYR A 60 7.08 -17.95 8.18
C TYR A 60 7.25 -16.87 9.22
N ASP A 61 7.64 -17.24 10.44
CA ASP A 61 7.94 -16.30 11.50
C ASP A 61 9.24 -15.55 11.19
N MET A 62 9.20 -14.23 11.30
CA MET A 62 10.41 -13.41 11.20
C MET A 62 11.18 -13.44 12.52
N VAL A 63 12.50 -13.25 12.44
CA VAL A 63 13.40 -13.42 13.59
C VAL A 63 13.09 -12.41 14.71
N ARG A 64 12.77 -11.16 14.35
CA ARG A 64 12.42 -10.15 15.34
C ARG A 64 10.90 -10.14 15.58
N PRO A 65 10.46 -10.27 16.84
CA PRO A 65 9.02 -10.19 17.17
C PRO A 65 8.38 -8.83 16.86
N THR A 66 9.20 -7.80 16.67
CA THR A 66 8.79 -6.44 16.31
C THR A 66 8.73 -6.19 14.82
N THR A 67 9.09 -7.17 13.98
CA THR A 67 9.02 -7.03 12.53
C THR A 67 7.57 -6.94 12.07
N GLU A 68 7.27 -5.94 11.27
CA GLU A 68 5.95 -5.73 10.66
C GLU A 68 6.06 -5.77 9.12
N PRO A 69 6.09 -6.97 8.47
CA PRO A 69 6.21 -7.07 7.02
C PRO A 69 5.03 -6.42 6.33
N HIS A 70 5.27 -5.32 5.59
CA HIS A 70 4.20 -4.56 4.94
C HIS A 70 4.10 -4.85 3.44
N ASP A 71 4.89 -4.19 2.60
CA ASP A 71 4.95 -4.50 1.17
C ASP A 71 5.98 -5.61 0.94
N ILE A 72 5.64 -6.59 0.10
CA ILE A 72 6.52 -7.69 -0.25
C ILE A 72 6.69 -7.81 -1.75
N LEU A 73 7.87 -8.31 -2.15
CA LEU A 73 8.23 -8.62 -3.53
C LEU A 73 8.94 -9.97 -3.57
N LEU A 74 8.83 -10.69 -4.69
CA LEU A 74 9.68 -11.85 -4.97
C LEU A 74 10.74 -11.47 -5.99
N ASP A 75 11.98 -11.88 -5.73
CA ASP A 75 13.02 -11.82 -6.74
C ASP A 75 12.99 -13.07 -7.64
N LYS A 76 13.77 -13.05 -8.73
CA LYS A 76 13.84 -14.16 -9.69
C LYS A 76 14.32 -15.50 -9.09
N ASP A 77 14.97 -15.46 -7.94
CA ASP A 77 15.50 -16.64 -7.25
C ASP A 77 14.49 -17.19 -6.22
N GLY A 78 13.35 -16.50 -6.07
CA GLY A 78 12.25 -16.83 -5.16
C GLY A 78 12.46 -16.35 -3.73
N ASN A 79 13.41 -15.43 -3.49
CA ASN A 79 13.52 -14.80 -2.19
C ASN A 79 12.41 -13.74 -2.03
N VAL A 80 11.91 -13.63 -0.82
CA VAL A 80 10.92 -12.63 -0.44
C VAL A 80 11.61 -11.41 0.14
N TRP A 81 11.44 -10.28 -0.49
CA TRP A 81 11.88 -8.98 0.01
C TRP A 81 10.71 -8.26 0.65
N TYR A 82 10.93 -7.58 1.77
CA TYR A 82 9.86 -6.87 2.46
C TYR A 82 10.35 -5.56 3.09
N THR A 83 9.41 -4.63 3.26
CA THR A 83 9.60 -3.43 4.10
C THR A 83 9.10 -3.72 5.50
N ASP A 84 9.82 -3.24 6.51
CA ASP A 84 9.38 -3.26 7.89
C ASP A 84 8.60 -1.97 8.21
N PHE A 85 7.33 -2.10 8.56
CA PHE A 85 6.45 -0.94 8.81
C PHE A 85 6.71 -0.27 10.16
N GLY A 86 7.21 -1.02 11.13
CA GLY A 86 7.53 -0.51 12.48
C GLY A 86 8.94 0.05 12.60
N GLU A 87 9.89 -0.53 11.87
CA GLU A 87 11.31 -0.25 12.03
C GLU A 87 12.00 0.10 10.71
N MET A 88 13.26 0.54 10.81
CA MET A 88 14.04 1.00 9.65
C MET A 88 14.87 -0.14 9.06
N PHE A 89 14.19 -1.16 8.50
CA PHE A 89 14.83 -2.30 7.85
C PHE A 89 14.14 -2.70 6.55
N ILE A 90 14.94 -3.13 5.58
CA ILE A 90 14.49 -3.96 4.47
C ILE A 90 14.95 -5.37 4.76
N GLY A 91 14.04 -6.34 4.72
CA GLY A 91 14.37 -7.74 4.88
C GLY A 91 14.42 -8.49 3.56
N LYS A 92 15.32 -9.47 3.47
CA LYS A 92 15.38 -10.50 2.45
C LYS A 92 15.27 -11.86 3.12
N PHE A 93 14.23 -12.60 2.81
CA PHE A 93 13.95 -13.93 3.33
C PHE A 93 14.05 -14.99 2.22
N ASP A 94 14.84 -16.01 2.41
CA ASP A 94 14.91 -17.18 1.54
C ASP A 94 14.03 -18.29 2.11
N PRO A 95 12.87 -18.60 1.51
CA PRO A 95 11.95 -19.59 2.03
C PRO A 95 12.46 -21.05 1.92
N LYS A 96 13.49 -21.29 1.14
CA LYS A 96 14.10 -22.64 0.99
C LYS A 96 15.07 -22.95 2.12
N THR A 97 15.86 -21.96 2.52
CA THR A 97 16.88 -22.12 3.57
C THR A 97 16.47 -21.53 4.90
N LEU A 98 15.34 -20.83 4.95
CA LEU A 98 14.82 -20.05 6.09
C LEU A 98 15.79 -18.95 6.55
N LYS A 99 16.70 -18.54 5.68
CA LYS A 99 17.67 -17.49 5.99
C LYS A 99 17.05 -16.12 5.83
N LEU A 100 17.14 -15.31 6.88
CA LEU A 100 16.80 -13.90 6.87
C LEU A 100 18.07 -13.04 6.82
N THR A 101 18.04 -12.00 5.99
CA THR A 101 19.05 -10.94 5.95
C THR A 101 18.33 -9.60 6.05
N GLU A 102 18.77 -8.73 6.97
CA GLU A 102 18.19 -7.41 7.15
C GLU A 102 19.20 -6.32 6.80
N TYR A 103 18.73 -5.32 6.09
CA TYR A 103 19.48 -4.15 5.66
C TYR A 103 19.00 -2.94 6.48
N PRO A 104 19.82 -2.41 7.40
CA PRO A 104 19.43 -1.25 8.21
C PRO A 104 19.35 0.01 7.34
N ILE A 105 18.29 0.77 7.54
CA ILE A 105 17.99 1.99 6.80
C ILE A 105 18.29 3.21 7.67
N LYS A 106 18.94 4.22 7.07
CA LYS A 106 19.31 5.46 7.75
C LYS A 106 18.07 6.25 8.20
N LYS A 107 18.12 6.78 9.43
CA LYS A 107 17.18 7.80 9.91
C LYS A 107 17.66 9.19 9.47
N PHE A 108 16.71 10.04 9.09
CA PHE A 108 16.94 11.42 8.65
C PHE A 108 16.38 12.44 9.66
N LYS A 109 15.39 12.03 10.46
CA LYS A 109 14.70 12.86 11.45
C LYS A 109 14.60 12.08 12.78
N GLU A 110 15.38 12.45 13.77
CA GLU A 110 15.45 11.75 15.07
C GLU A 110 14.10 11.65 15.78
N GLN A 111 13.25 12.68 15.65
CA GLN A 111 11.97 12.77 16.35
C GLN A 111 10.77 12.30 15.51
N ALA A 112 10.99 11.84 14.27
CA ALA A 112 9.94 11.31 13.43
C ALA A 112 9.76 9.80 13.67
N PRO A 113 8.53 9.27 13.46
CA PRO A 113 8.31 7.84 13.49
C PRO A 113 9.22 7.10 12.51
N THR A 114 9.53 5.86 12.83
CA THR A 114 10.23 4.91 11.97
C THR A 114 9.27 4.12 11.10
N GLY A 115 9.81 3.34 10.20
CA GLY A 115 9.06 2.43 9.33
C GLY A 115 9.22 2.74 7.85
N LEU A 116 9.00 1.71 7.05
CA LEU A 116 9.04 1.73 5.58
C LEU A 116 7.70 1.21 5.06
N LEU A 117 7.24 1.74 3.92
CA LEU A 117 5.94 1.33 3.38
C LEU A 117 6.09 0.58 2.07
N SER A 118 6.57 1.24 1.04
CA SER A 118 6.59 0.71 -0.32
C SER A 118 7.97 0.24 -0.74
N ILE A 119 7.98 -0.79 -1.58
CA ILE A 119 9.19 -1.39 -2.15
C ILE A 119 8.89 -1.82 -3.59
N ASP A 120 9.86 -1.64 -4.50
CA ASP A 120 9.75 -2.12 -5.87
C ASP A 120 11.13 -2.34 -6.50
N PHE A 121 11.21 -3.24 -7.49
CA PHE A 121 12.40 -3.42 -8.31
C PHE A 121 12.41 -2.42 -9.47
N ASP A 122 13.58 -1.85 -9.76
CA ASP A 122 13.78 -1.19 -11.03
C ASP A 122 14.24 -2.18 -12.13
N HIS A 123 14.35 -1.68 -13.36
CA HIS A 123 14.74 -2.49 -14.52
C HIS A 123 16.17 -3.04 -14.43
N GLU A 124 17.01 -2.51 -13.54
CA GLU A 124 18.37 -3.02 -13.26
C GLU A 124 18.38 -4.07 -12.12
N GLY A 125 17.21 -4.32 -11.51
CA GLY A 125 17.06 -5.20 -10.36
C GLY A 125 17.55 -4.59 -9.05
N LYS A 126 17.66 -3.25 -8.98
CA LYS A 126 17.85 -2.53 -7.72
C LYS A 126 16.50 -2.37 -7.01
N ILE A 127 16.56 -2.26 -5.70
CA ILE A 127 15.37 -2.14 -4.86
C ILE A 127 15.19 -0.69 -4.45
N TRP A 128 14.10 -0.10 -4.88
CA TRP A 128 13.67 1.21 -4.43
C TRP A 128 12.67 1.10 -3.29
N PHE A 129 12.74 2.05 -2.35
CA PHE A 129 11.87 2.10 -1.17
C PHE A 129 11.66 3.54 -0.72
N ASP A 130 10.57 3.77 0.02
CA ASP A 130 10.37 5.02 0.74
C ASP A 130 10.71 4.86 2.23
N THR A 131 11.06 5.97 2.86
CA THR A 131 11.33 6.02 4.29
C THR A 131 10.20 6.69 5.07
N MET A 132 8.98 6.64 4.53
CA MET A 132 7.76 7.21 5.15
C MET A 132 7.99 8.60 5.77
N TYR A 133 7.93 8.69 7.09
CA TYR A 133 8.03 9.93 7.86
C TYR A 133 9.44 10.56 7.84
N GLN A 134 10.44 9.79 7.49
CA GLN A 134 11.83 10.25 7.38
C GLN A 134 12.08 11.08 6.11
N GLY A 135 11.14 11.03 5.14
CA GLY A 135 11.11 11.93 3.98
C GLY A 135 12.23 11.72 2.98
N SER A 136 12.64 10.49 2.74
CA SER A 136 13.63 10.15 1.70
C SER A 136 13.15 8.98 0.86
N LEU A 137 13.55 8.92 -0.40
CA LEU A 137 13.62 7.67 -1.15
C LEU A 137 14.98 7.02 -0.93
N GLY A 138 15.04 5.70 -1.05
CA GLY A 138 16.27 4.93 -1.04
C GLY A 138 16.33 3.96 -2.21
N LYS A 139 17.56 3.62 -2.64
CA LYS A 139 17.86 2.65 -3.69
C LYS A 139 18.92 1.69 -3.16
N LEU A 140 18.55 0.46 -2.87
CA LEU A 140 19.43 -0.62 -2.39
C LEU A 140 19.92 -1.43 -3.59
N ASP A 141 21.22 -1.70 -3.64
CA ASP A 141 21.80 -2.72 -4.50
C ASP A 141 21.76 -4.09 -3.79
N PRO A 142 20.94 -5.05 -4.25
CA PRO A 142 20.85 -6.36 -3.59
C PRO A 142 22.16 -7.18 -3.65
N LYS A 143 23.08 -6.85 -4.57
CA LYS A 143 24.35 -7.56 -4.76
C LYS A 143 25.43 -7.09 -3.80
N THR A 144 25.52 -5.79 -3.56
CA THR A 144 26.54 -5.18 -2.72
C THR A 144 26.05 -4.82 -1.32
N GLY A 145 24.74 -4.63 -1.14
CA GLY A 145 24.14 -4.08 0.07
C GLY A 145 24.26 -2.56 0.19
N GLU A 146 24.83 -1.88 -0.81
CA GLU A 146 24.96 -0.43 -0.81
C GLU A 146 23.60 0.26 -1.01
N ILE A 147 23.41 1.37 -0.29
CA ILE A 147 22.16 2.14 -0.33
C ILE A 147 22.46 3.59 -0.69
N ALA A 148 21.89 4.06 -1.81
CA ALA A 148 21.82 5.46 -2.16
C ALA A 148 20.52 6.07 -1.60
N TYR A 149 20.58 7.32 -1.13
CA TYR A 149 19.44 8.03 -0.58
C TYR A 149 19.16 9.33 -1.34
N TYR A 150 17.88 9.65 -1.49
CA TYR A 150 17.35 10.83 -2.16
C TYR A 150 16.38 11.55 -1.21
N PRO A 151 16.87 12.32 -0.24
CA PRO A 151 16.01 13.04 0.70
C PRO A 151 15.26 14.18 0.00
N LEU A 152 14.03 14.42 0.43
CA LEU A 152 13.31 15.63 0.04
C LEU A 152 14.07 16.87 0.52
N PRO A 153 14.05 17.97 -0.24
CA PRO A 153 14.57 19.27 0.21
C PRO A 153 13.88 19.70 1.52
N PRO A 154 14.58 20.43 2.39
CA PRO A 154 14.04 20.86 3.69
C PRO A 154 12.69 21.58 3.58
N GLU A 155 12.49 22.40 2.54
CA GLU A 155 11.25 23.13 2.27
C GLU A 155 10.07 22.24 1.89
N TYR A 156 10.31 20.98 1.51
CA TYR A 156 9.30 19.97 1.19
C TYR A 156 9.15 18.91 2.28
N ASN A 157 10.07 18.87 3.24
CA ASN A 157 10.20 17.80 4.23
C ASN A 157 9.78 18.23 5.64
N ASP A 158 8.56 18.73 5.80
CA ASP A 158 8.00 19.09 7.11
C ASP A 158 7.59 17.85 7.95
N GLU A 159 7.07 18.07 9.15
CA GLU A 159 6.68 17.02 10.08
C GLU A 159 5.48 16.18 9.62
N ARG A 160 4.70 16.66 8.63
CA ARG A 160 3.52 15.99 8.09
C ARG A 160 3.85 15.07 6.94
N VAL A 161 5.08 15.11 6.44
CA VAL A 161 5.49 14.25 5.32
C VAL A 161 5.38 12.79 5.73
N GLN A 162 4.70 12.04 4.87
CA GLN A 162 4.64 10.58 4.92
C GLN A 162 4.72 10.07 3.48
N LEU A 163 5.92 9.73 3.04
CA LEU A 163 6.15 9.25 1.67
C LEU A 163 5.52 7.89 1.43
N ASN A 164 5.11 7.68 0.21
CA ASN A 164 4.63 6.42 -0.32
C ASN A 164 4.82 6.43 -1.84
N PHE A 165 5.44 5.40 -2.38
CA PHE A 165 5.55 5.24 -3.83
C PHE A 165 5.32 3.79 -4.23
N THR A 166 4.98 3.54 -5.49
CA THR A 166 5.01 2.22 -6.12
C THR A 166 5.02 2.37 -7.62
N GLY A 167 5.66 1.41 -8.27
CA GLY A 167 5.82 1.41 -9.72
C GLY A 167 6.90 2.38 -10.20
N LEU A 168 7.93 1.83 -10.81
CA LEU A 168 9.10 2.57 -11.28
C LEU A 168 9.23 2.44 -12.79
N ARG A 169 9.32 3.57 -13.47
CA ARG A 169 9.58 3.65 -14.91
C ARG A 169 10.59 4.75 -15.23
N HIS A 170 11.54 4.97 -14.32
CA HIS A 170 12.55 6.03 -14.49
C HIS A 170 13.52 5.77 -15.67
N GLU A 171 13.57 4.56 -16.22
CA GLU A 171 14.28 4.25 -17.45
C GLU A 171 13.75 5.01 -18.67
N VAL A 172 12.50 5.50 -18.60
CA VAL A 172 11.86 6.25 -19.68
C VAL A 172 12.36 7.69 -19.78
N ASP A 173 12.49 8.38 -18.64
CA ASP A 173 12.77 9.82 -18.59
C ASP A 173 13.70 10.26 -17.45
N ASN A 174 14.32 9.31 -16.74
CA ASN A 174 15.15 9.50 -15.55
C ASN A 174 14.42 10.17 -14.37
N LYS A 175 13.11 10.00 -14.25
CA LYS A 175 12.31 10.60 -13.17
C LYS A 175 11.62 9.55 -12.32
N VAL A 176 11.62 9.76 -11.02
CA VAL A 176 10.94 8.92 -10.04
C VAL A 176 9.85 9.70 -9.35
N TRP A 177 8.64 9.12 -9.32
CA TRP A 177 7.50 9.72 -8.65
C TRP A 177 7.34 9.18 -7.24
N THR A 178 6.90 10.03 -6.33
CA THR A 178 6.42 9.66 -5.00
C THR A 178 5.35 10.63 -4.53
N LYS A 179 4.67 10.31 -3.46
CA LYS A 179 3.67 11.19 -2.86
C LYS A 179 3.85 11.28 -1.35
N SER A 180 3.28 12.31 -0.74
CA SER A 180 3.12 12.39 0.70
C SER A 180 1.64 12.34 1.08
N VAL A 181 1.29 11.37 1.93
CA VAL A 181 -0.07 11.26 2.47
C VAL A 181 -0.40 12.47 3.37
N GLY A 182 0.53 12.85 4.23
CA GLY A 182 0.28 13.89 5.23
C GLY A 182 0.17 15.30 4.67
N THR A 183 0.83 15.58 3.53
CA THR A 183 0.79 16.89 2.87
C THR A 183 -0.04 16.92 1.61
N GLN A 184 -0.49 15.75 1.12
CA GLN A 184 -1.24 15.56 -0.13
C GLN A 184 -0.50 16.05 -1.38
N HIS A 185 0.83 16.19 -1.30
CA HIS A 185 1.67 16.53 -2.44
C HIS A 185 2.15 15.31 -3.18
N ILE A 186 2.29 15.46 -4.49
CA ILE A 186 3.06 14.59 -5.37
C ILE A 186 4.43 15.20 -5.54
N PHE A 187 5.46 14.35 -5.55
CA PHE A 187 6.82 14.76 -5.81
C PHE A 187 7.40 13.98 -6.99
N ARG A 188 8.28 14.64 -7.75
CA ARG A 188 9.02 14.00 -8.83
C ARG A 188 10.50 14.35 -8.71
N LEU A 189 11.34 13.31 -8.59
CA LEU A 189 12.79 13.42 -8.55
C LEU A 189 13.35 13.25 -9.97
N ASP A 190 14.16 14.20 -10.42
CA ASP A 190 15.00 14.05 -11.61
C ASP A 190 16.36 13.46 -11.18
N LEU A 191 16.65 12.23 -11.63
CA LEU A 191 17.86 11.49 -11.24
C LEU A 191 19.15 12.04 -11.85
N LYS A 192 19.06 12.83 -12.94
CA LYS A 192 20.24 13.45 -13.58
C LYS A 192 20.71 14.67 -12.82
N THR A 193 19.76 15.50 -12.39
CA THR A 193 20.04 16.78 -11.73
C THR A 193 19.95 16.68 -10.21
N ASN A 194 19.41 15.60 -9.69
CA ASN A 194 19.06 15.40 -8.28
C ASN A 194 18.15 16.53 -7.74
N THR A 195 17.21 16.98 -8.58
CA THR A 195 16.26 18.04 -8.22
C THR A 195 14.86 17.48 -8.05
N TRP A 196 14.08 18.14 -7.19
CA TRP A 196 12.72 17.74 -6.87
C TRP A 196 11.71 18.78 -7.38
N GLU A 197 10.62 18.28 -7.96
CA GLU A 197 9.43 19.05 -8.29
C GLU A 197 8.28 18.66 -7.35
N ARG A 198 7.38 19.58 -7.08
CA ARG A 198 6.23 19.37 -6.18
C ARG A 198 4.93 19.80 -6.87
N PHE A 199 3.91 18.97 -6.76
CA PHE A 199 2.59 19.17 -7.37
C PHE A 199 1.49 18.96 -6.32
N HIS A 200 0.35 19.62 -6.51
CA HIS A 200 -0.86 19.45 -5.70
C HIS A 200 -2.06 19.17 -6.62
N PRO A 201 -2.16 17.99 -7.23
CA PRO A 201 -3.12 17.71 -8.33
C PRO A 201 -4.57 17.73 -7.88
N THR A 202 -4.86 17.58 -6.58
CA THR A 202 -6.22 17.62 -6.05
C THR A 202 -6.86 19.00 -6.07
N ASP A 203 -6.09 20.07 -6.28
CA ASP A 203 -6.63 21.44 -6.41
C ASP A 203 -7.64 21.57 -7.57
N GLU A 204 -7.56 20.69 -8.56
CA GLU A 204 -8.48 20.63 -9.69
C GLU A 204 -9.81 19.91 -9.37
N LEU A 205 -9.90 19.24 -8.21
CA LEU A 205 -11.12 18.58 -7.79
C LEU A 205 -12.07 19.53 -7.09
N LYS A 206 -13.38 19.36 -7.33
CA LYS A 206 -14.44 20.20 -6.75
C LYS A 206 -14.40 20.25 -5.22
N ASP A 207 -14.00 19.14 -4.59
CA ASP A 207 -13.86 18.99 -3.15
C ASP A 207 -12.38 18.81 -2.72
N ALA A 208 -11.50 19.61 -3.32
CA ALA A 208 -10.05 19.54 -3.15
C ALA A 208 -9.58 19.42 -1.68
N LYS A 209 -10.22 20.17 -0.76
CA LYS A 209 -9.86 20.17 0.68
C LYS A 209 -10.13 18.83 1.39
N ALA A 210 -11.06 18.05 0.88
CA ALA A 210 -11.42 16.75 1.43
C ALA A 210 -10.72 15.60 0.68
N SER A 211 -10.14 15.86 -0.48
CA SER A 211 -9.51 14.86 -1.33
C SER A 211 -8.21 14.32 -0.72
N SER A 212 -8.01 13.02 -0.84
CA SER A 212 -6.85 12.33 -0.31
C SER A 212 -6.34 11.28 -1.29
N ILE A 213 -5.13 11.49 -1.81
CA ILE A 213 -4.47 10.50 -2.66
C ILE A 213 -3.89 9.41 -1.77
N TYR A 214 -4.33 8.16 -1.98
CA TYR A 214 -3.85 7.04 -1.18
C TYR A 214 -2.59 6.41 -1.76
N GLN A 215 -2.55 6.14 -3.06
CA GLN A 215 -1.41 5.53 -3.74
C GLN A 215 -1.15 6.19 -5.08
N VAL A 216 0.10 6.07 -5.54
CA VAL A 216 0.55 6.44 -6.89
C VAL A 216 1.31 5.29 -7.54
N ILE A 217 1.18 5.12 -8.85
CA ILE A 217 1.93 4.16 -9.67
C ILE A 217 2.27 4.79 -11.02
N SER A 218 3.29 4.26 -11.71
CA SER A 218 3.67 4.74 -13.06
C SER A 218 3.25 3.73 -14.14
N ASP A 219 2.76 4.24 -15.28
CA ASP A 219 2.55 3.43 -16.49
C ASP A 219 3.84 3.28 -17.31
N SER A 220 3.77 2.55 -18.42
CA SER A 220 4.92 2.27 -19.32
C SER A 220 5.57 3.54 -19.92
N LYS A 221 4.90 4.68 -19.84
CA LYS A 221 5.39 6.00 -20.31
C LYS A 221 5.82 6.91 -19.18
N ASN A 222 5.89 6.37 -17.97
CA ASN A 222 6.11 7.09 -16.72
C ASN A 222 5.07 8.19 -16.41
N ASN A 223 3.86 8.11 -16.98
CA ASN A 223 2.75 8.91 -16.47
C ASN A 223 2.40 8.43 -15.07
N LEU A 224 2.05 9.35 -14.18
CA LEU A 224 1.65 9.01 -12.83
C LEU A 224 0.14 8.78 -12.77
N TRP A 225 -0.25 7.65 -12.20
CA TRP A 225 -1.63 7.36 -11.85
C TRP A 225 -1.82 7.45 -10.34
N MET A 226 -2.99 7.94 -9.91
CA MET A 226 -3.30 8.30 -8.53
C MET A 226 -4.64 7.71 -8.12
N ALA A 227 -4.69 6.96 -7.01
CA ALA A 227 -5.94 6.55 -6.38
C ALA A 227 -6.40 7.62 -5.39
N GLU A 228 -7.46 8.34 -5.71
CA GLU A 228 -8.06 9.33 -4.81
C GLU A 228 -9.11 8.62 -3.92
N PHE A 229 -8.82 8.59 -2.62
CA PHE A 229 -9.52 7.75 -1.65
C PHE A 229 -10.85 8.32 -1.17
N THR A 230 -10.96 9.62 -1.07
CA THR A 230 -12.12 10.25 -0.43
C THR A 230 -13.33 10.35 -1.36
N GLY A 231 -13.12 10.85 -2.56
CA GLY A 231 -14.18 11.06 -3.56
C GLY A 231 -14.37 9.90 -4.53
N GLY A 232 -13.39 8.96 -4.59
CA GLY A 232 -13.46 7.82 -5.49
C GLY A 232 -13.13 8.17 -6.93
N HIS A 233 -11.94 8.73 -7.15
CA HIS A 233 -11.42 9.03 -8.48
C HIS A 233 -10.13 8.29 -8.75
N LEU A 234 -9.90 7.99 -10.02
CA LEU A 234 -8.60 7.65 -10.56
C LEU A 234 -8.03 8.89 -11.27
N GLY A 235 -6.86 9.35 -10.87
CA GLY A 235 -6.20 10.51 -11.47
C GLY A 235 -5.02 10.11 -12.32
N LYS A 236 -4.68 10.93 -13.31
CA LYS A 236 -3.48 10.80 -14.13
C LYS A 236 -2.76 12.13 -14.21
N ILE A 237 -1.43 12.12 -14.06
CA ILE A 237 -0.54 13.21 -14.46
C ILE A 237 0.25 12.74 -15.68
N ASP A 238 0.13 13.43 -16.79
CA ASP A 238 0.94 13.18 -17.98
C ASP A 238 2.38 13.59 -17.72
N ALA A 239 3.34 12.68 -17.92
CA ALA A 239 4.74 12.89 -17.56
C ALA A 239 5.42 14.03 -18.31
N LYS A 240 4.96 14.35 -19.53
CA LYS A 240 5.55 15.38 -20.41
C LYS A 240 4.89 16.73 -20.26
N THR A 241 3.56 16.76 -20.26
CA THR A 241 2.77 18.01 -20.24
C THR A 241 2.39 18.46 -18.85
N LEU A 242 2.49 17.56 -17.86
CA LEU A 242 2.05 17.72 -16.47
C LEU A 242 0.55 17.99 -16.31
N LYS A 243 -0.22 17.75 -17.37
CA LYS A 243 -1.68 17.88 -17.32
C LYS A 243 -2.26 16.82 -16.41
N VAL A 244 -3.14 17.23 -15.50
CA VAL A 244 -3.92 16.35 -14.64
C VAL A 244 -5.23 15.98 -15.35
N THR A 245 -5.66 14.74 -15.20
CA THR A 245 -6.96 14.25 -15.68
C THR A 245 -7.55 13.36 -14.61
N TRP A 246 -8.84 13.51 -14.32
CA TRP A 246 -9.55 12.73 -13.31
C TRP A 246 -10.66 11.90 -13.95
N TYR A 247 -10.74 10.63 -13.55
CA TYR A 247 -11.75 9.67 -13.98
C TYR A 247 -12.57 9.24 -12.74
N PRO A 248 -13.88 9.57 -12.66
CA PRO A 248 -14.69 9.10 -11.56
C PRO A 248 -14.86 7.59 -11.62
N VAL A 249 -14.64 6.92 -10.50
CA VAL A 249 -14.92 5.49 -10.36
C VAL A 249 -16.44 5.30 -10.38
N PRO A 250 -16.98 4.28 -11.09
CA PRO A 250 -18.44 4.14 -11.27
C PRO A 250 -19.21 4.00 -9.96
N THR A 251 -18.67 3.26 -8.99
CA THR A 251 -19.29 3.13 -7.66
C THR A 251 -19.03 4.37 -6.81
N PRO A 252 -20.09 5.14 -6.42
CA PRO A 252 -19.93 6.33 -5.61
C PRO A 252 -19.30 6.03 -4.25
N PHE A 253 -18.37 6.90 -3.81
CA PHE A 253 -17.68 6.77 -2.52
C PHE A 253 -17.00 5.42 -2.30
N ALA A 254 -16.58 4.78 -3.38
CA ALA A 254 -15.96 3.46 -3.36
C ALA A 254 -14.65 3.40 -2.57
N ARG A 255 -13.99 4.55 -2.36
CA ARG A 255 -12.68 4.70 -1.73
C ARG A 255 -11.60 3.93 -2.50
N ALA A 256 -11.24 4.43 -3.68
CA ALA A 256 -10.13 3.95 -4.48
C ALA A 256 -8.84 3.93 -3.62
N ARG A 257 -8.22 2.76 -3.46
CA ARG A 257 -7.16 2.61 -2.47
C ARG A 257 -5.81 2.23 -3.08
N ARG A 258 -5.60 0.96 -3.36
CA ARG A 258 -4.36 0.46 -3.96
C ARG A 258 -4.58 0.07 -5.40
N MET A 259 -3.53 0.22 -6.19
CA MET A 259 -3.53 -0.05 -7.61
C MET A 259 -2.43 -1.03 -7.99
N VAL A 260 -2.66 -1.73 -9.08
CA VAL A 260 -1.65 -2.51 -9.80
C VAL A 260 -1.79 -2.18 -11.28
N ILE A 261 -0.67 -2.06 -11.98
CA ILE A 261 -0.65 -1.86 -13.42
C ILE A 261 -0.11 -3.11 -14.11
N ASP A 262 -0.73 -3.50 -15.21
CA ASP A 262 -0.28 -4.65 -16.01
C ASP A 262 0.56 -4.22 -17.23
N ASP A 263 1.08 -5.21 -17.97
CA ASP A 263 1.91 -4.98 -19.15
C ASP A 263 1.17 -4.31 -20.33
N GLN A 264 -0.15 -4.15 -20.23
CA GLN A 264 -0.97 -3.41 -21.19
C GLN A 264 -1.32 -2.00 -20.72
N ASP A 265 -0.74 -1.55 -19.62
CA ASP A 265 -1.06 -0.31 -18.90
C ASP A 265 -2.50 -0.27 -18.33
N ARG A 266 -3.18 -1.42 -18.18
CA ARG A 266 -4.48 -1.45 -17.51
C ARG A 266 -4.27 -1.39 -16.00
N ILE A 267 -5.17 -0.72 -15.31
CA ILE A 267 -5.02 -0.41 -13.90
C ILE A 267 -6.09 -1.14 -13.09
N THR A 268 -5.65 -2.04 -12.23
CA THR A 268 -6.51 -2.63 -11.20
C THR A 268 -6.56 -1.70 -10.00
N VAL A 269 -7.76 -1.30 -9.58
CA VAL A 269 -7.99 -0.42 -8.43
C VAL A 269 -8.85 -1.15 -7.42
N THR A 270 -8.41 -1.23 -6.17
CA THR A 270 -9.27 -1.73 -5.10
C THR A 270 -10.19 -0.62 -4.60
N GLU A 271 -11.46 -0.95 -4.50
CA GLU A 271 -12.52 -0.11 -3.98
C GLU A 271 -12.87 -0.55 -2.57
N TYR A 272 -12.11 -0.01 -1.61
CA TYR A 272 -12.15 -0.46 -0.22
C TYR A 272 -13.56 -0.46 0.39
N ARG A 273 -14.31 0.64 0.24
CA ARG A 273 -15.67 0.75 0.75
C ARG A 273 -16.70 0.11 -0.20
N GLY A 274 -16.42 0.15 -1.50
CA GLY A 274 -17.24 -0.51 -2.52
C GLY A 274 -17.23 -2.03 -2.39
N ASN A 275 -16.25 -2.59 -1.67
CA ASN A 275 -16.05 -4.03 -1.49
C ASN A 275 -15.90 -4.76 -2.84
N GLN A 276 -15.16 -4.16 -3.75
CA GLN A 276 -14.96 -4.65 -5.11
C GLN A 276 -13.59 -4.23 -5.67
N VAL A 277 -13.31 -4.70 -6.86
CA VAL A 277 -12.12 -4.36 -7.65
C VAL A 277 -12.57 -3.80 -8.97
N ALA A 278 -12.03 -2.65 -9.37
CA ALA A 278 -12.22 -2.09 -10.70
C ALA A 278 -10.99 -2.33 -11.56
N LEU A 279 -11.17 -2.69 -12.81
CA LEU A 279 -10.17 -2.67 -13.87
C LEU A 279 -10.45 -1.48 -14.77
N PHE A 280 -9.51 -0.57 -14.86
CA PHE A 280 -9.57 0.57 -15.77
C PHE A 280 -8.66 0.35 -16.98
N ASP A 281 -9.20 0.53 -18.17
CA ASP A 281 -8.44 0.49 -19.43
C ASP A 281 -8.20 1.91 -19.93
N PRO A 282 -6.96 2.45 -19.87
CA PRO A 282 -6.64 3.79 -20.33
C PRO A 282 -6.85 4.04 -21.81
N LYS A 283 -6.94 2.99 -22.64
CA LYS A 283 -7.17 3.13 -24.10
C LYS A 283 -8.63 3.43 -24.42
N THR A 284 -9.53 2.86 -23.64
CA THR A 284 -10.98 3.03 -23.83
C THR A 284 -11.60 3.96 -22.79
N GLU A 285 -10.86 4.31 -21.76
CA GLU A 285 -11.28 5.09 -20.58
C GLU A 285 -12.48 4.47 -19.85
N LYS A 286 -12.57 3.13 -19.86
CA LYS A 286 -13.69 2.39 -19.26
C LYS A 286 -13.25 1.62 -18.04
N PHE A 287 -14.15 1.57 -17.05
CA PHE A 287 -14.05 0.70 -15.89
C PHE A 287 -14.87 -0.58 -16.07
N THR A 288 -14.37 -1.68 -15.55
CA THR A 288 -15.11 -2.92 -15.30
C THR A 288 -14.97 -3.26 -13.84
N GLU A 289 -16.08 -3.37 -13.11
CA GLU A 289 -16.10 -3.65 -11.68
C GLU A 289 -16.39 -5.12 -11.39
N TYR A 290 -15.69 -5.71 -10.44
CA TYR A 290 -15.81 -7.09 -9.99
C TYR A 290 -16.13 -7.11 -8.50
N MET A 291 -17.30 -7.64 -8.15
CA MET A 291 -17.73 -7.77 -6.76
C MET A 291 -16.87 -8.81 -6.03
N LEU A 292 -16.53 -8.49 -4.79
CA LEU A 292 -15.85 -9.41 -3.88
C LEU A 292 -16.83 -9.96 -2.84
N PRO A 293 -16.47 -11.06 -2.15
CA PRO A 293 -17.26 -11.56 -1.02
C PRO A 293 -17.55 -10.45 -0.01
N PRO A 294 -18.68 -10.48 0.69
CA PRO A 294 -19.01 -9.50 1.73
C PRO A 294 -17.91 -9.36 2.77
N TYR A 295 -17.67 -8.13 3.22
CA TYR A 295 -16.67 -7.77 4.25
C TYR A 295 -15.20 -8.00 3.85
N THR A 296 -14.90 -8.11 2.55
CA THR A 296 -13.52 -8.25 2.08
C THR A 296 -12.70 -7.01 2.41
N PHE A 297 -13.24 -5.79 2.22
CA PHE A 297 -12.50 -4.54 2.40
C PHE A 297 -11.11 -4.62 1.78
N PRO A 298 -11.02 -4.76 0.44
CA PRO A 298 -9.77 -5.10 -0.22
C PRO A 298 -8.71 -4.03 -0.02
N TYR A 299 -7.48 -4.46 0.32
CA TYR A 299 -6.36 -3.54 0.41
C TYR A 299 -5.69 -3.35 -0.94
N ARG A 300 -5.24 -4.43 -1.55
CA ARG A 300 -4.66 -4.50 -2.90
C ARG A 300 -5.20 -5.74 -3.61
N ALA A 301 -5.38 -5.64 -4.90
CA ALA A 301 -5.75 -6.77 -5.74
C ALA A 301 -4.90 -6.78 -7.01
N SER A 302 -4.69 -7.96 -7.57
CA SER A 302 -3.96 -8.17 -8.81
C SER A 302 -4.59 -9.29 -9.61
N PHE A 303 -4.54 -9.18 -10.94
CA PHE A 303 -4.84 -10.30 -11.83
C PHE A 303 -3.65 -11.24 -11.89
N ASP A 304 -3.93 -12.53 -11.95
CA ASP A 304 -2.93 -13.54 -12.27
C ASP A 304 -2.90 -13.84 -13.78
N LYS A 305 -1.96 -14.72 -14.18
CA LYS A 305 -1.78 -15.16 -15.57
C LYS A 305 -3.00 -15.88 -16.16
N ASN A 306 -3.92 -16.36 -15.32
CA ASN A 306 -5.15 -17.06 -15.74
C ASN A 306 -6.34 -16.11 -15.87
N GLY A 307 -6.18 -14.84 -15.48
CA GLY A 307 -7.23 -13.83 -15.45
C GLY A 307 -8.09 -13.89 -14.18
N GLU A 308 -7.65 -14.60 -13.14
CA GLU A 308 -8.29 -14.57 -11.83
C GLU A 308 -7.79 -13.36 -11.03
N ILE A 309 -8.65 -12.81 -10.17
CA ILE A 309 -8.34 -11.67 -9.31
C ILE A 309 -8.01 -12.17 -7.91
N TRP A 310 -6.84 -11.81 -7.41
CA TRP A 310 -6.42 -12.10 -6.05
C TRP A 310 -6.45 -10.84 -5.21
N ALA A 311 -7.12 -10.89 -4.06
CA ALA A 311 -7.24 -9.75 -3.15
C ALA A 311 -6.92 -10.13 -1.72
N SER A 312 -6.16 -9.27 -1.03
CA SER A 312 -6.01 -9.33 0.43
C SER A 312 -7.18 -8.65 1.12
N THR A 313 -7.58 -9.19 2.26
CA THR A 313 -8.62 -8.61 3.10
C THR A 313 -8.01 -8.00 4.36
N MET A 314 -8.49 -6.83 4.76
CA MET A 314 -7.95 -6.16 5.95
C MET A 314 -8.61 -6.60 7.26
N SER A 315 -9.77 -7.23 7.22
CA SER A 315 -10.62 -7.37 8.41
C SER A 315 -11.17 -8.77 8.61
N THR A 316 -10.81 -9.74 7.77
CA THR A 316 -11.43 -11.07 7.80
C THR A 316 -10.44 -12.22 7.75
N ASP A 317 -9.15 -11.96 7.82
CA ASP A 317 -8.06 -12.94 7.76
C ASP A 317 -8.21 -13.93 6.59
N ARG A 318 -8.62 -13.40 5.42
CA ARG A 318 -8.84 -14.21 4.23
C ARG A 318 -8.09 -13.65 3.02
N VAL A 319 -7.63 -14.56 2.18
CA VAL A 319 -7.24 -14.26 0.80
C VAL A 319 -8.40 -14.64 -0.09
N VAL A 320 -8.80 -13.74 -0.98
CA VAL A 320 -9.90 -13.96 -1.91
C VAL A 320 -9.34 -14.15 -3.31
N ARG A 321 -9.84 -15.18 -4.00
CA ARG A 321 -9.60 -15.42 -5.43
C ARG A 321 -10.93 -15.39 -6.17
N VAL A 322 -11.04 -14.58 -7.21
CA VAL A 322 -12.26 -14.40 -8.01
C VAL A 322 -11.98 -14.74 -9.46
N ASP A 323 -12.77 -15.63 -10.02
CA ASP A 323 -12.82 -15.84 -11.48
C ASP A 323 -13.47 -14.61 -12.14
N SER A 324 -12.70 -13.85 -12.90
CA SER A 324 -13.17 -12.61 -13.53
C SER A 324 -14.23 -12.81 -14.61
N LYS A 325 -14.39 -14.03 -15.13
CA LYS A 325 -15.38 -14.36 -16.17
C LYS A 325 -16.74 -14.75 -15.59
N THR A 326 -16.71 -15.48 -14.47
CA THR A 326 -17.93 -16.01 -13.85
C THR A 326 -18.37 -15.24 -12.61
N GLY A 327 -17.48 -14.46 -12.01
CA GLY A 327 -17.68 -13.79 -10.73
C GLY A 327 -17.70 -14.76 -9.53
N GLN A 328 -17.41 -16.04 -9.74
CA GLN A 328 -17.28 -16.99 -8.63
C GLN A 328 -16.01 -16.74 -7.85
N TRP A 329 -16.07 -16.92 -6.52
CA TRP A 329 -14.92 -16.69 -5.64
C TRP A 329 -14.60 -17.89 -4.75
N VAL A 330 -13.37 -17.90 -4.27
CA VAL A 330 -12.85 -18.79 -3.23
C VAL A 330 -12.23 -17.91 -2.15
N GLN A 331 -12.41 -18.28 -0.87
CA GLN A 331 -11.87 -17.54 0.27
C GLN A 331 -11.02 -18.46 1.14
N TYR A 332 -9.72 -18.29 1.11
CA TYR A 332 -8.80 -19.05 1.95
C TYR A 332 -8.64 -18.33 3.30
N LEU A 333 -9.08 -18.97 4.37
CA LEU A 333 -8.91 -18.45 5.74
C LEU A 333 -7.48 -18.71 6.21
N MET A 334 -6.83 -17.68 6.73
CA MET A 334 -5.49 -17.81 7.32
C MET A 334 -5.58 -18.54 8.66
N PRO A 335 -4.54 -19.33 9.03
CA PRO A 335 -4.53 -20.10 10.29
C PRO A 335 -4.49 -19.21 11.53
N THR A 336 -3.82 -18.07 11.44
CA THR A 336 -3.67 -17.11 12.53
C THR A 336 -4.25 -15.75 12.15
N ASP A 337 -4.40 -14.88 13.14
CA ASP A 337 -4.80 -13.50 12.93
C ASP A 337 -3.81 -12.80 12.01
N THR A 338 -4.34 -12.06 11.04
CA THR A 338 -3.53 -11.33 10.07
C THR A 338 -4.06 -9.90 9.91
N ASN A 339 -3.20 -8.99 9.55
CA ASN A 339 -3.61 -7.70 9.01
C ASN A 339 -2.94 -7.55 7.66
N MET A 340 -3.49 -8.26 6.69
CA MET A 340 -2.88 -8.38 5.36
C MET A 340 -2.86 -7.05 4.63
N ARG A 341 -1.70 -6.77 4.04
CA ARG A 341 -1.44 -5.57 3.26
C ARG A 341 -1.30 -5.93 1.79
N PRO A 342 -0.42 -5.30 1.01
CA PRO A 342 -0.31 -5.63 -0.39
C PRO A 342 -0.01 -7.11 -0.63
N VAL A 343 -0.68 -7.65 -1.61
CA VAL A 343 -0.45 -9.00 -2.09
C VAL A 343 0.61 -9.00 -3.18
N TYR A 344 1.35 -10.07 -3.25
CA TYR A 344 2.16 -10.43 -4.40
C TYR A 344 1.65 -11.73 -5.00
N VAL A 345 1.30 -11.69 -6.28
CA VAL A 345 0.84 -12.86 -7.03
C VAL A 345 2.03 -13.41 -7.82
N ASP A 346 2.45 -14.61 -7.48
CA ASP A 346 3.57 -15.29 -8.18
C ASP A 346 3.07 -16.06 -9.39
N ASN A 347 3.12 -15.42 -10.53
CA ASN A 347 2.75 -15.98 -11.81
C ASN A 347 3.76 -16.97 -12.39
N THR A 348 4.92 -17.18 -11.75
CA THR A 348 5.95 -18.14 -12.21
C THR A 348 5.60 -19.56 -11.81
N THR A 349 4.76 -19.75 -10.81
CA THR A 349 4.34 -21.07 -10.30
C THR A 349 3.09 -21.61 -11.00
N THR A 350 2.88 -22.92 -10.90
CA THR A 350 1.65 -23.59 -11.33
C THR A 350 1.31 -24.67 -10.28
N PRO A 351 0.20 -24.52 -9.55
CA PRO A 351 -0.74 -23.37 -9.58
C PRO A 351 -0.06 -22.05 -9.18
N VAL A 352 -0.71 -20.94 -9.53
CA VAL A 352 -0.30 -19.60 -9.10
C VAL A 352 -0.34 -19.53 -7.60
N THR A 353 0.68 -18.92 -6.99
CA THR A 353 0.76 -18.74 -5.55
C THR A 353 0.63 -17.29 -5.15
N PHE A 354 0.27 -17.09 -3.91
CA PHE A 354 0.01 -15.80 -3.35
C PHE A 354 0.88 -15.57 -2.11
N TRP A 355 1.47 -14.40 -2.02
CA TRP A 355 2.32 -14.02 -0.89
C TRP A 355 1.83 -12.73 -0.25
N VAL A 356 1.91 -12.65 1.08
CA VAL A 356 1.50 -11.45 1.82
C VAL A 356 2.30 -11.32 3.11
N GLY A 357 2.56 -10.08 3.51
CA GLY A 357 3.05 -9.75 4.85
C GLY A 357 1.89 -9.58 5.83
N SER A 358 2.03 -10.09 7.04
CA SER A 358 1.14 -9.81 8.16
C SER A 358 1.64 -8.58 8.91
N ASN A 359 1.00 -7.43 8.69
CA ASN A 359 1.51 -6.12 9.12
C ASN A 359 1.50 -5.91 10.65
N HIS A 360 0.69 -6.67 11.39
CA HIS A 360 0.62 -6.58 12.85
C HIS A 360 1.05 -7.88 13.53
N ASP A 361 1.68 -8.75 12.76
CA ASP A 361 2.25 -9.98 13.25
C ASP A 361 3.52 -10.25 12.43
N HIS A 362 4.57 -10.68 13.07
CA HIS A 362 5.91 -10.85 12.49
C HIS A 362 6.01 -12.05 11.52
N ARG A 363 5.07 -12.12 10.56
CA ARG A 363 4.98 -13.24 9.62
C ARG A 363 4.92 -12.82 8.16
N ILE A 364 5.45 -13.69 7.32
CA ILE A 364 5.18 -13.72 5.89
C ILE A 364 4.36 -14.98 5.63
N VAL A 365 3.29 -14.85 4.85
CA VAL A 365 2.37 -15.94 4.56
C VAL A 365 2.38 -16.25 3.07
N LYS A 366 2.47 -17.56 2.75
CA LYS A 366 2.32 -18.10 1.39
C LYS A 366 1.03 -18.91 1.31
N VAL A 367 0.24 -18.69 0.28
CA VAL A 367 -0.97 -19.48 -0.02
C VAL A 367 -0.79 -20.20 -1.35
N GLU A 368 -0.93 -21.51 -1.33
CA GLU A 368 -0.77 -22.40 -2.48
C GLU A 368 -2.10 -23.13 -2.73
N PRO A 369 -2.90 -22.72 -3.73
CA PRO A 369 -4.12 -23.45 -4.08
C PRO A 369 -3.83 -24.89 -4.51
N LEU A 370 -4.77 -25.78 -4.23
CA LEU A 370 -4.71 -27.19 -4.61
C LEU A 370 -5.70 -27.55 -5.74
N ASP A 371 -6.28 -26.53 -6.38
CA ASP A 371 -7.25 -26.68 -7.47
C ASP A 371 -6.91 -25.84 -8.73
#